data_ad24def45db11cfcc884f024665e0273
#
_entry.id   ad24def45db11cfcc884f024665e0273
#
_cell.length_a   1.000
_cell.length_b   1.000
_cell.length_c   1.000
_cell.angle_alpha   90.00
_cell.angle_beta   90.00
_cell.angle_gamma   90.00
#
_symmetry.space_group_name_H-M   'P 1'
#
loop_
_entity.id
_entity.type
_entity.pdbx_description
1 polymer ?
#
loop_
_entity_poly.entity_id
_entity_poly.type
_entity_poly.pdbx_seq_one_letter_code
_entity_poly.pdbx_strand_id
1 'polypeptide(L)'
;RFRSSLSSQFEDHFVVEGVLGTGEFSEVVKVREKATGLLSAVKRMKRPFHGPKDRVRRLEEVDVMRVLKEQHAAWQDPWFGAEGVVELLDAWEEEGHLYLQTELCSLGSLAFVLAEYGRQVGALDEARLWKILAELSAAVYFIHQCGVLHLDLKPANILITEVGTLKITDFGMATRWPRCTAQEILAGSHLATHGS
;
A
#
# COMPACT_ATOMS: atom_id res chain seq x y z
N ARG A 1 34.13 -19.46 -16.41
CA ARG A 1 33.73 -18.68 -15.20
C ARG A 1 32.58 -17.78 -15.62
N PHE A 2 31.36 -18.26 -15.50
CA PHE A 2 30.16 -17.43 -15.62
C PHE A 2 30.05 -16.60 -14.33
N ARG A 3 30.23 -15.28 -14.40
CA ARG A 3 29.78 -14.35 -13.38
C ARG A 3 28.26 -14.20 -13.56
N SER A 4 27.49 -14.85 -12.72
CA SER A 4 26.10 -14.53 -12.50
C SER A 4 26.06 -13.35 -11.50
N SER A 5 26.20 -12.15 -11.98
CA SER A 5 25.79 -10.96 -11.24
C SER A 5 24.49 -10.47 -11.85
N LEU A 6 23.42 -11.20 -11.65
CA LEU A 6 22.10 -10.61 -11.67
C LEU A 6 21.96 -9.88 -10.34
N SER A 7 22.35 -8.59 -10.30
CA SER A 7 21.98 -7.71 -9.22
C SER A 7 20.46 -7.65 -9.17
N SER A 8 19.92 -7.70 -7.95
CA SER A 8 18.48 -7.58 -7.73
C SER A 8 18.03 -6.20 -8.19
N GLN A 9 16.97 -6.10 -8.99
CA GLN A 9 16.37 -4.83 -9.41
C GLN A 9 16.07 -3.94 -8.19
N PHE A 10 15.59 -4.56 -7.10
CA PHE A 10 15.35 -3.86 -5.84
C PHE A 10 16.65 -3.27 -5.27
N GLU A 11 17.73 -4.06 -5.19
CA GLU A 11 19.02 -3.59 -4.66
C GLU A 11 19.69 -2.56 -5.56
N ASP A 12 19.48 -2.62 -6.88
CA ASP A 12 20.05 -1.66 -7.82
C ASP A 12 19.39 -0.28 -7.70
N HIS A 13 18.09 -0.21 -7.47
CA HIS A 13 17.31 1.03 -7.44
C HIS A 13 17.19 1.64 -6.05
N PHE A 14 17.24 0.84 -4.98
CA PHE A 14 16.92 1.30 -3.64
C PHE A 14 18.05 1.07 -2.63
N VAL A 15 18.10 1.94 -1.62
CA VAL A 15 18.84 1.76 -0.37
C VAL A 15 17.82 1.57 0.75
N VAL A 16 17.90 0.46 1.46
CA VAL A 16 17.03 0.21 2.63
C VAL A 16 17.54 1.05 3.80
N GLU A 17 16.66 1.91 4.34
CA GLU A 17 16.95 2.76 5.50
C GLU A 17 16.46 2.14 6.83
N GLY A 18 15.48 1.24 6.77
CA GLY A 18 14.97 0.58 7.97
C GLY A 18 13.73 -0.25 7.70
N VAL A 19 13.33 -1.04 8.69
CA VAL A 19 12.12 -1.86 8.66
C VAL A 19 10.98 -1.06 9.28
N LEU A 20 9.87 -0.90 8.55
CA LEU A 20 8.64 -0.25 9.01
C LEU A 20 7.67 -1.22 9.65
N GLY A 21 7.65 -2.46 9.18
CA GLY A 21 6.78 -3.50 9.71
C GLY A 21 7.13 -4.88 9.17
N THR A 22 6.85 -5.90 9.97
CA THR A 22 7.09 -7.29 9.60
C THR A 22 5.86 -8.11 9.97
N GLY A 23 5.18 -8.65 8.95
CA GLY A 23 4.07 -9.59 9.09
C GLY A 23 4.50 -11.03 8.80
N GLU A 24 3.56 -11.95 8.86
CA GLU A 24 3.80 -13.36 8.54
C GLU A 24 4.18 -13.55 7.07
N PHE A 25 3.50 -12.84 6.15
CA PHE A 25 3.62 -13.05 4.69
C PHE A 25 4.46 -12.00 4.00
N SER A 26 4.68 -10.85 4.62
CA SER A 26 5.39 -9.71 4.03
C SER A 26 6.21 -8.94 5.04
N GLU A 27 7.11 -8.14 4.52
CA GLU A 27 7.87 -7.14 5.25
C GLU A 27 7.75 -5.81 4.53
N VAL A 28 7.61 -4.72 5.28
CA VAL A 28 7.60 -3.37 4.75
C VAL A 28 8.87 -2.65 5.19
N VAL A 29 9.61 -2.14 4.22
CA VAL A 29 10.87 -1.42 4.46
C VAL A 29 10.76 0.01 3.98
N LYS A 30 11.39 0.92 4.72
CA LYS A 30 11.66 2.28 4.28
C LYS A 30 12.84 2.26 3.34
N VAL A 31 12.67 2.82 2.16
CA VAL A 31 13.72 2.86 1.16
C VAL A 31 13.96 4.29 0.67
N ARG A 32 15.21 4.52 0.22
CA ARG A 32 15.60 5.71 -0.55
C ARG A 32 15.91 5.29 -1.98
N GLU A 33 15.26 5.89 -2.94
CA GLU A 33 15.57 5.68 -4.35
C GLU A 33 16.93 6.30 -4.69
N LYS A 34 17.84 5.52 -5.29
CA LYS A 34 19.22 5.98 -5.57
C LYS A 34 19.28 7.08 -6.60
N ALA A 35 18.37 7.07 -7.58
CA ALA A 35 18.35 8.04 -8.68
C ALA A 35 17.85 9.42 -8.25
N THR A 36 16.80 9.47 -7.42
CA THR A 36 16.10 10.72 -7.07
C THR A 36 16.36 11.17 -5.63
N GLY A 37 16.80 10.27 -4.75
CA GLY A 37 16.91 10.48 -3.32
C GLY A 37 15.58 10.49 -2.57
N LEU A 38 14.45 10.25 -3.25
CA LEU A 38 13.13 10.25 -2.64
C LEU A 38 12.94 9.04 -1.72
N LEU A 39 12.20 9.27 -0.64
CA LEU A 39 11.84 8.24 0.33
C LEU A 39 10.48 7.63 -0.04
N SER A 40 10.39 6.31 0.10
CA SER A 40 9.15 5.55 -0.08
C SER A 40 9.11 4.34 0.85
N ALA A 41 7.99 3.63 0.87
CA ALA A 41 7.85 2.35 1.53
C ALA A 41 7.76 1.24 0.46
N VAL A 42 8.44 0.12 0.69
CA VAL A 42 8.33 -1.07 -0.16
C VAL A 42 7.87 -2.25 0.67
N LYS A 43 6.68 -2.76 0.34
CA LYS A 43 6.17 -4.04 0.85
C LYS A 43 6.72 -5.14 -0.05
N ARG A 44 7.48 -6.07 0.53
CA ARG A 44 8.00 -7.24 -0.17
C ARG A 44 7.41 -8.51 0.41
N MET A 45 6.95 -9.41 -0.45
CA MET A 45 6.46 -10.71 -0.03
C MET A 45 7.64 -11.61 0.36
N LYS A 46 7.55 -12.29 1.52
CA LYS A 46 8.61 -13.16 2.07
C LYS A 46 8.74 -14.48 1.32
N ARG A 47 7.68 -14.91 0.64
CA ARG A 47 7.64 -16.17 -0.10
C ARG A 47 7.30 -15.90 -1.56
N PRO A 48 7.94 -16.61 -2.50
CA PRO A 48 7.59 -16.54 -3.91
C PRO A 48 6.15 -17.00 -4.14
N PHE A 49 5.61 -16.74 -5.31
CA PHE A 49 4.29 -17.23 -5.69
C PHE A 49 4.23 -18.75 -5.65
N HIS A 50 3.20 -19.26 -5.02
CA HIS A 50 2.93 -20.70 -4.94
C HIS A 50 1.89 -21.11 -5.98
N GLY A 51 2.27 -20.97 -7.27
CA GLY A 51 1.41 -21.31 -8.40
C GLY A 51 0.47 -20.19 -8.86
N PRO A 52 -0.27 -20.44 -9.97
CA PRO A 52 -1.07 -19.40 -10.64
C PRO A 52 -2.19 -18.79 -9.77
N LYS A 53 -2.83 -19.58 -8.94
CA LYS A 53 -3.93 -19.10 -8.07
C LYS A 53 -3.43 -18.13 -6.99
N ASP A 54 -2.28 -18.45 -6.38
CA ASP A 54 -1.66 -17.56 -5.40
C ASP A 54 -1.19 -16.26 -6.06
N ARG A 55 -0.62 -16.35 -7.27
CA ARG A 55 -0.22 -15.18 -8.05
C ARG A 55 -1.42 -14.26 -8.34
N VAL A 56 -2.53 -14.82 -8.84
CA VAL A 56 -3.75 -14.03 -9.09
C VAL A 56 -4.22 -13.31 -7.83
N ARG A 57 -4.32 -14.04 -6.70
CA ARG A 57 -4.77 -13.46 -5.42
C ARG A 57 -3.89 -12.29 -4.97
N ARG A 58 -2.57 -12.41 -5.08
CA ARG A 58 -1.66 -11.32 -4.68
C ARG A 58 -1.68 -10.16 -5.66
N LEU A 59 -1.94 -10.41 -6.94
CA LEU A 59 -2.10 -9.36 -7.95
C LEU A 59 -3.42 -8.60 -7.80
N GLU A 60 -4.44 -9.16 -7.14
CA GLU A 60 -5.67 -8.42 -6.79
C GLU A 60 -5.37 -7.18 -5.96
N GLU A 61 -4.40 -7.24 -5.02
CA GLU A 61 -3.96 -6.07 -4.25
C GLU A 61 -3.40 -4.96 -5.17
N VAL A 62 -2.57 -5.34 -6.14
CA VAL A 62 -2.00 -4.40 -7.12
C VAL A 62 -3.09 -3.81 -8.02
N ASP A 63 -4.02 -4.63 -8.53
CA ASP A 63 -5.12 -4.18 -9.38
C ASP A 63 -6.02 -3.18 -8.65
N VAL A 64 -6.39 -3.49 -7.40
CA VAL A 64 -7.18 -2.58 -6.56
C VAL A 64 -6.45 -1.25 -6.37
N MET A 65 -5.18 -1.25 -6.00
CA MET A 65 -4.42 -0.03 -5.76
C MET A 65 -4.23 0.80 -7.04
N ARG A 66 -4.07 0.16 -8.21
CA ARG A 66 -4.03 0.85 -9.51
C ARG A 66 -5.34 1.54 -9.83
N VAL A 67 -6.47 0.83 -9.66
CA VAL A 67 -7.79 1.43 -9.87
C VAL A 67 -8.00 2.64 -8.98
N LEU A 68 -7.65 2.56 -7.70
CA LEU A 68 -7.77 3.68 -6.77
C LEU A 68 -6.89 4.86 -7.19
N LYS A 69 -5.64 4.61 -7.64
CA LYS A 69 -4.74 5.65 -8.16
C LYS A 69 -5.29 6.32 -9.42
N GLU A 70 -5.78 5.55 -10.38
CA GLU A 70 -6.36 6.07 -11.63
C GLU A 70 -7.61 6.91 -11.36
N GLN A 71 -8.48 6.43 -10.46
CA GLN A 71 -9.67 7.17 -10.05
C GLN A 71 -9.31 8.43 -9.26
N HIS A 72 -8.29 8.39 -8.39
CA HIS A 72 -7.80 9.58 -7.70
C HIS A 72 -7.35 10.66 -8.70
N ALA A 73 -6.58 10.30 -9.72
CA ALA A 73 -6.13 11.24 -10.74
C ALA A 73 -7.29 11.85 -11.57
N ALA A 74 -8.40 11.12 -11.73
CA ALA A 74 -9.60 11.56 -12.43
C ALA A 74 -10.59 12.33 -11.52
N TRP A 75 -10.43 12.21 -10.19
CA TRP A 75 -11.38 12.76 -9.22
C TRP A 75 -11.16 14.25 -9.02
N GLN A 76 -12.13 15.05 -9.42
CA GLN A 76 -12.02 16.53 -9.40
C GLN A 76 -12.51 17.17 -8.10
N ASP A 77 -13.06 16.37 -7.17
CA ASP A 77 -13.62 16.91 -5.94
C ASP A 77 -12.67 16.72 -4.75
N PRO A 78 -12.07 17.81 -4.22
CA PRO A 78 -11.10 17.73 -3.12
C PRO A 78 -11.72 17.30 -1.77
N TRP A 79 -13.06 17.28 -1.66
CA TRP A 79 -13.75 16.93 -0.41
C TRP A 79 -14.02 15.44 -0.21
N PHE A 80 -13.75 14.59 -1.21
CA PHE A 80 -14.21 13.19 -1.19
C PHE A 80 -13.11 12.14 -0.94
N GLY A 81 -12.11 12.43 -0.12
CA GLY A 81 -11.34 11.40 0.56
C GLY A 81 -10.34 10.60 -0.28
N ALA A 82 -10.11 10.95 -1.54
CA ALA A 82 -9.10 10.31 -2.39
C ALA A 82 -7.70 10.40 -1.78
N GLU A 83 -7.38 11.51 -1.11
CA GLU A 83 -6.14 11.70 -0.33
C GLU A 83 -6.02 10.76 0.87
N GLY A 84 -7.13 10.17 1.33
CA GLY A 84 -7.17 9.24 2.46
C GLY A 84 -6.77 7.80 2.10
N VAL A 85 -6.20 7.56 0.92
CA VAL A 85 -5.70 6.26 0.49
C VAL A 85 -4.21 6.35 0.20
N VAL A 86 -3.44 5.35 0.62
CA VAL A 86 -2.00 5.26 0.34
C VAL A 86 -1.77 5.12 -1.16
N GLU A 87 -0.96 6.01 -1.74
CA GLU A 87 -0.67 5.99 -3.16
C GLU A 87 0.29 4.84 -3.53
N LEU A 88 -0.09 4.04 -4.52
CA LEU A 88 0.80 3.10 -5.18
C LEU A 88 1.72 3.85 -6.14
N LEU A 89 3.03 3.81 -5.90
CA LEU A 89 4.03 4.40 -6.79
C LEU A 89 4.40 3.43 -7.91
N ASP A 90 4.73 2.20 -7.53
CA ASP A 90 5.08 1.12 -8.47
C ASP A 90 4.77 -0.27 -7.90
N ALA A 91 4.72 -1.28 -8.78
CA ALA A 91 4.62 -2.69 -8.38
C ALA A 91 5.30 -3.57 -9.42
N TRP A 92 6.17 -4.49 -8.95
CA TRP A 92 6.91 -5.40 -9.83
C TRP A 92 7.05 -6.80 -9.23
N GLU A 93 7.44 -7.73 -10.05
CA GLU A 93 7.77 -9.10 -9.68
C GLU A 93 9.27 -9.34 -9.93
N GLU A 94 9.95 -9.85 -8.94
CA GLU A 94 11.36 -10.19 -9.01
C GLU A 94 11.61 -11.52 -8.30
N GLU A 95 12.24 -12.46 -9.00
CA GLU A 95 12.51 -13.83 -8.51
C GLU A 95 11.26 -14.53 -7.94
N GLY A 96 10.09 -14.27 -8.54
CA GLY A 96 8.81 -14.82 -8.10
C GLY A 96 8.23 -14.17 -6.84
N HIS A 97 8.84 -13.09 -6.32
CA HIS A 97 8.32 -12.29 -5.21
C HIS A 97 7.64 -11.02 -5.74
N LEU A 98 6.54 -10.66 -5.10
CA LEU A 98 5.84 -9.40 -5.39
C LEU A 98 6.39 -8.28 -4.50
N TYR A 99 6.65 -7.14 -5.14
CA TYR A 99 7.05 -5.89 -4.51
C TYR A 99 6.01 -4.82 -4.81
N LEU A 100 5.61 -4.05 -3.81
CA LEU A 100 4.75 -2.88 -3.94
C LEU A 100 5.46 -1.68 -3.32
N GLN A 101 5.71 -0.66 -4.13
CA GLN A 101 6.25 0.62 -3.68
C GLN A 101 5.10 1.60 -3.48
N THR A 102 5.04 2.23 -2.32
CA THR A 102 4.03 3.22 -1.96
C THR A 102 4.68 4.50 -1.43
N GLU A 103 3.90 5.56 -1.35
CA GLU A 103 4.30 6.74 -0.58
C GLU A 103 4.65 6.36 0.86
N LEU A 104 5.50 7.17 1.50
CA LEU A 104 5.91 6.96 2.88
C LEU A 104 5.01 7.75 3.85
N CYS A 105 4.33 7.03 4.75
CA CYS A 105 3.63 7.62 5.89
C CYS A 105 4.55 7.52 7.13
N SER A 106 5.14 8.64 7.53
CA SER A 106 6.27 8.66 8.47
C SER A 106 5.89 8.52 9.94
N LEU A 107 4.63 8.79 10.32
CA LEU A 107 4.19 8.73 11.73
C LEU A 107 3.66 7.35 12.16
N GLY A 108 3.75 6.34 11.28
CA GLY A 108 3.33 4.98 11.58
C GLY A 108 1.82 4.76 11.50
N SER A 109 1.31 3.72 12.17
CA SER A 109 -0.10 3.37 12.12
C SER A 109 -0.92 4.05 13.23
N LEU A 110 -2.21 4.22 12.97
CA LEU A 110 -3.17 4.69 13.98
C LEU A 110 -3.17 3.78 15.22
N ALA A 111 -2.99 2.46 15.05
CA ALA A 111 -2.89 1.52 16.16
C ALA A 111 -1.71 1.86 17.08
N PHE A 112 -0.55 2.17 16.51
CA PHE A 112 0.63 2.58 17.27
C PHE A 112 0.37 3.90 18.02
N VAL A 113 -0.16 4.90 17.33
CA VAL A 113 -0.46 6.21 17.92
C VAL A 113 -1.50 6.09 19.04
N LEU A 114 -2.56 5.32 18.85
CA LEU A 114 -3.58 5.10 19.89
C LEU A 114 -2.99 4.40 21.13
N ALA A 115 -2.11 3.41 20.92
CA ALA A 115 -1.44 2.70 22.02
C ALA A 115 -0.49 3.64 22.80
N GLU A 116 0.30 4.46 22.11
CA GLU A 116 1.20 5.44 22.74
C GLU A 116 0.43 6.54 23.46
N TYR A 117 -0.59 7.12 22.80
CA TYR A 117 -1.43 8.17 23.35
C TYR A 117 -2.19 7.66 24.59
N GLY A 118 -2.77 6.46 24.51
CA GLY A 118 -3.48 5.84 25.64
C GLY A 118 -2.60 5.60 26.88
N ARG A 119 -1.30 5.32 26.66
CA ARG A 119 -0.32 5.19 27.77
C ARG A 119 0.06 6.52 28.39
N GLN A 120 0.16 7.58 27.60
CA GLN A 120 0.68 8.87 28.06
C GLN A 120 -0.41 9.86 28.52
N VAL A 121 -1.56 9.87 27.85
CA VAL A 121 -2.58 10.92 28.02
C VAL A 121 -3.95 10.35 28.42
N GLY A 122 -4.21 9.09 28.13
CA GLY A 122 -5.50 8.43 28.39
C GLY A 122 -6.43 8.42 27.18
N ALA A 123 -7.62 9.04 27.29
CA ALA A 123 -8.60 9.06 26.21
C ALA A 123 -8.32 10.15 25.17
N LEU A 124 -8.65 9.87 23.90
CA LEU A 124 -8.67 10.91 22.87
C LEU A 124 -9.74 11.96 23.18
N ASP A 125 -9.42 13.21 22.91
CA ASP A 125 -10.40 14.29 22.95
C ASP A 125 -11.39 14.20 21.76
N GLU A 126 -12.52 14.85 21.92
CA GLU A 126 -13.61 14.79 20.95
C GLU A 126 -13.20 15.37 19.59
N ALA A 127 -12.38 16.39 19.53
CA ALA A 127 -11.94 17.01 18.28
C ALA A 127 -11.10 16.04 17.44
N ARG A 128 -10.19 15.29 18.09
CA ARG A 128 -9.40 14.25 17.41
C ARG A 128 -10.27 13.09 16.94
N LEU A 129 -11.27 12.68 17.73
CA LEU A 129 -12.23 11.66 17.31
C LEU A 129 -13.01 12.08 16.08
N TRP A 130 -13.51 13.32 16.04
CA TRP A 130 -14.22 13.86 14.89
C TRP A 130 -13.33 13.93 13.64
N LYS A 131 -12.07 14.35 13.79
CA LYS A 131 -11.10 14.34 12.68
C LYS A 131 -10.92 12.93 12.11
N ILE A 132 -10.67 11.93 12.97
CA ILE A 132 -10.50 10.54 12.56
C ILE A 132 -11.75 10.04 11.82
N LEU A 133 -12.93 10.26 12.37
CA LEU A 133 -14.20 9.83 11.76
C LEU A 133 -14.43 10.50 10.40
N ALA A 134 -14.20 11.79 10.29
CA ALA A 134 -14.41 12.54 9.05
C ALA A 134 -13.46 12.05 7.94
N GLU A 135 -12.16 11.97 8.22
CA GLU A 135 -11.16 11.54 7.24
C GLU A 135 -11.36 10.09 6.79
N LEU A 136 -11.62 9.17 7.73
CA LEU A 136 -11.85 7.77 7.39
C LEU A 136 -13.18 7.57 6.65
N SER A 137 -14.24 8.27 7.03
CA SER A 137 -15.52 8.17 6.32
C SER A 137 -15.38 8.64 4.87
N ALA A 138 -14.66 9.74 4.64
CA ALA A 138 -14.39 10.26 3.30
C ALA A 138 -13.54 9.27 2.48
N ALA A 139 -12.47 8.71 3.07
CA ALA A 139 -11.62 7.73 2.40
C ALA A 139 -12.37 6.45 2.04
N VAL A 140 -13.19 5.91 2.96
CA VAL A 140 -14.03 4.73 2.71
C VAL A 140 -15.08 5.02 1.63
N TYR A 141 -15.68 6.20 1.66
CA TYR A 141 -16.61 6.63 0.61
C TYR A 141 -15.94 6.61 -0.76
N PHE A 142 -14.74 7.21 -0.89
CA PHE A 142 -13.96 7.19 -2.13
C PHE A 142 -13.69 5.75 -2.61
N ILE A 143 -13.19 4.87 -1.73
CA ILE A 143 -12.90 3.47 -2.04
C ILE A 143 -14.17 2.77 -2.58
N HIS A 144 -15.32 2.98 -1.95
CA HIS A 144 -16.59 2.39 -2.36
C HIS A 144 -17.09 2.95 -3.70
N GLN A 145 -16.92 4.25 -3.97
CA GLN A 145 -17.25 4.85 -5.28
C GLN A 145 -16.37 4.26 -6.41
N CYS A 146 -15.15 3.87 -6.10
CA CYS A 146 -14.28 3.15 -7.05
C CYS A 146 -14.66 1.66 -7.23
N GLY A 147 -15.75 1.20 -6.62
CA GLY A 147 -16.17 -0.20 -6.67
C GLY A 147 -15.24 -1.15 -5.94
N VAL A 148 -14.59 -0.69 -4.87
CA VAL A 148 -13.67 -1.48 -4.04
C VAL A 148 -14.22 -1.66 -2.64
N LEU A 149 -14.10 -2.87 -2.09
CA LEU A 149 -14.36 -3.21 -0.69
C LEU A 149 -13.04 -3.58 -0.03
N HIS A 150 -12.66 -2.90 1.05
CA HIS A 150 -11.36 -3.10 1.71
C HIS A 150 -11.29 -4.41 2.51
N LEU A 151 -12.35 -4.75 3.23
CA LEU A 151 -12.59 -5.98 4.01
C LEU A 151 -11.63 -6.26 5.20
N ASP A 152 -10.66 -5.38 5.49
CA ASP A 152 -9.78 -5.50 6.66
C ASP A 152 -9.47 -4.12 7.28
N LEU A 153 -10.51 -3.27 7.43
CA LEU A 153 -10.36 -1.97 8.08
C LEU A 153 -10.11 -2.14 9.58
N LYS A 154 -8.95 -1.67 10.03
CA LYS A 154 -8.54 -1.67 11.44
C LYS A 154 -7.47 -0.60 11.67
N PRO A 155 -7.26 -0.13 12.91
CA PRO A 155 -6.28 0.92 13.19
C PRO A 155 -4.84 0.59 12.72
N ALA A 156 -4.47 -0.69 12.62
CA ALA A 156 -3.18 -1.11 12.10
C ALA A 156 -3.01 -0.84 10.59
N ASN A 157 -4.12 -0.80 9.84
CA ASN A 157 -4.15 -0.55 8.39
C ASN A 157 -4.53 0.90 8.05
N ILE A 158 -4.38 1.80 9.02
CA ILE A 158 -4.53 3.25 8.83
C ILE A 158 -3.20 3.87 9.20
N LEU A 159 -2.54 4.48 8.23
CA LEU A 159 -1.26 5.16 8.42
C LEU A 159 -1.48 6.66 8.60
N ILE A 160 -0.48 7.32 9.17
CA ILE A 160 -0.50 8.76 9.43
C ILE A 160 0.68 9.40 8.71
N THR A 161 0.39 10.38 7.87
CA THR A 161 1.39 11.17 7.17
C THR A 161 2.09 12.14 8.13
N GLU A 162 3.21 12.73 7.70
CA GLU A 162 3.95 13.73 8.46
C GLU A 162 3.10 14.94 8.87
N VAL A 163 2.13 15.32 8.04
CA VAL A 163 1.19 16.42 8.32
C VAL A 163 -0.04 16.00 9.12
N GLY A 164 -0.12 14.71 9.52
CA GLY A 164 -1.20 14.18 10.35
C GLY A 164 -2.47 13.79 9.60
N THR A 165 -2.42 13.61 8.27
CA THR A 165 -3.54 13.07 7.47
C THR A 165 -3.57 11.54 7.59
N LEU A 166 -4.77 10.98 7.70
CA LEU A 166 -4.96 9.53 7.76
C LEU A 166 -5.03 8.94 6.35
N LYS A 167 -4.36 7.79 6.17
CA LYS A 167 -4.36 7.06 4.89
C LYS A 167 -4.62 5.57 5.10
N ILE A 168 -5.64 5.04 4.41
CA ILE A 168 -5.96 3.61 4.41
C ILE A 168 -4.92 2.88 3.56
N THR A 169 -4.41 1.76 4.08
CA THR A 169 -3.39 0.89 3.45
C THR A 169 -3.73 -0.58 3.62
N ASP A 170 -2.92 -1.45 3.02
CA ASP A 170 -3.03 -2.92 3.07
C ASP A 170 -4.32 -3.47 2.45
N PHE A 171 -4.38 -3.40 1.12
CA PHE A 171 -5.46 -3.91 0.30
C PHE A 171 -5.37 -5.42 0.01
N GLY A 172 -4.57 -6.17 0.75
CA GLY A 172 -4.37 -7.60 0.56
C GLY A 172 -5.60 -8.48 0.77
N MET A 173 -6.63 -7.95 1.44
CA MET A 173 -7.95 -8.59 1.58
C MET A 173 -9.05 -7.91 0.75
N ALA A 174 -8.70 -6.80 0.08
CA ALA A 174 -9.67 -6.03 -0.69
C ALA A 174 -10.16 -6.80 -1.93
N THR A 175 -11.35 -6.47 -2.39
CA THR A 175 -11.92 -7.03 -3.61
C THR A 175 -12.68 -5.97 -4.38
N ARG A 176 -12.78 -6.15 -5.70
CA ARG A 176 -13.60 -5.29 -6.55
C ARG A 176 -15.06 -5.76 -6.53
N TRP A 177 -15.97 -4.79 -6.66
CA TRP A 177 -17.41 -5.06 -6.78
C TRP A 177 -17.98 -4.35 -8.02
N PRO A 178 -18.56 -5.08 -8.97
CA PRO A 178 -18.63 -6.55 -9.07
C PRO A 178 -17.23 -7.21 -9.18
N ARG A 179 -17.09 -8.46 -8.74
CA ARG A 179 -15.79 -9.18 -8.75
C ARG A 179 -15.27 -9.32 -10.17
N CYS A 180 -14.00 -8.94 -10.37
CA CYS A 180 -13.30 -9.21 -11.62
C CYS A 180 -12.93 -10.69 -11.74
N THR A 181 -12.89 -11.19 -12.97
CA THR A 181 -12.39 -12.54 -13.25
C THR A 181 -10.85 -12.58 -13.16
N ALA A 182 -10.29 -13.78 -12.92
CA ALA A 182 -8.84 -13.95 -12.93
C ALA A 182 -8.20 -13.53 -14.27
N GLN A 183 -8.90 -13.66 -15.39
CA GLN A 183 -8.43 -13.23 -16.71
C GLN A 183 -8.34 -11.69 -16.81
N GLU A 184 -9.33 -10.95 -16.28
CA GLU A 184 -9.32 -9.50 -16.28
C GLU A 184 -8.20 -8.94 -15.39
N ILE A 185 -7.96 -9.56 -14.22
CA ILE A 185 -6.87 -9.20 -13.33
C ILE A 185 -5.51 -9.40 -14.00
N LEU A 186 -5.30 -10.55 -14.65
CA LEU A 186 -4.05 -10.86 -15.35
C LEU A 186 -3.82 -9.97 -16.59
N ALA A 187 -4.89 -9.58 -17.29
CA ALA A 187 -4.82 -8.68 -18.44
C ALA A 187 -4.51 -7.24 -18.03
N GLY A 188 -5.04 -6.77 -16.86
CA GLY A 188 -4.78 -5.44 -16.32
C GLY A 188 -3.42 -5.31 -15.61
N SER A 189 -2.90 -6.41 -15.08
CA SER A 189 -1.62 -6.42 -14.36
C SER A 189 -0.42 -6.55 -15.30
N HIS A 190 -0.19 -5.55 -16.17
CA HIS A 190 1.12 -5.35 -16.76
C HIS A 190 2.09 -4.90 -15.68
N LEU A 191 2.59 -5.87 -14.89
CA LEU A 191 3.81 -5.67 -14.14
C LEU A 191 4.89 -5.35 -15.18
N ALA A 192 5.54 -4.21 -15.02
CA ALA A 192 6.64 -3.84 -15.90
C ALA A 192 7.71 -4.93 -15.80
N THR A 193 7.71 -5.85 -16.74
CA THR A 193 8.85 -6.69 -17.01
C THR A 193 9.86 -5.78 -17.71
N HIS A 194 10.67 -5.09 -16.94
CA HIS A 194 11.85 -4.45 -17.47
C HIS A 194 12.83 -5.56 -17.81
N GLY A 195 12.63 -6.13 -19.00
CA GLY A 195 13.55 -7.04 -19.65
C GLY A 195 14.12 -6.33 -20.86
N SER A 196 15.35 -5.96 -20.80
CA SER A 196 16.42 -6.03 -21.80
C SER A 196 17.54 -5.09 -21.44
#